data_2195a076569034097c07a64d4de698ad
#
_entry.id   2195a076569034097c07a64d4de698ad
#
_cell.length_a   1.000
_cell.length_b   1.000
_cell.length_c   1.000
_cell.angle_alpha   90.00
_cell.angle_beta   90.00
_cell.angle_gamma   90.00
#
_symmetry.space_group_name_H-M   'P 1'
#
loop_
_entity.id
_entity.type
_entity.pdbx_description
1 polymer ?
#
loop_
_entity_poly.entity_id
_entity_poly.type
_entity_poly.pdbx_seq_one_letter_code
_entity_poly.pdbx_strand_id
1 'polypeptide(L)'
;MKSNGHWDDANEEFYVSILANPNTMKAILTIENNYQVHFRSANSLRKLLGFNPKIYTASQESERVVDILSVNTILVNLDIISGSYVNGVARPTIYSFFPNVSPGHKIVETPKTVIYLPITLHVIHSMQITLEDQDENRLNLRRENITIRFHIREK
;
A
#
# COMPACT_ATOMS: atom_id res chain seq x y z
N MET A 1 5.73 29.60 -11.04
CA MET A 1 5.34 28.20 -10.88
C MET A 1 3.82 28.14 -11.01
N LYS A 2 3.27 27.84 -12.17
CA LYS A 2 1.81 27.72 -12.37
C LYS A 2 1.51 26.24 -12.51
N SER A 3 1.02 25.64 -11.44
CA SER A 3 0.47 24.30 -11.40
C SER A 3 -1.03 24.44 -11.63
N ASN A 4 -1.48 24.51 -12.86
CA ASN A 4 -2.90 24.39 -13.12
C ASN A 4 -3.05 23.61 -14.42
N GLY A 5 -3.66 22.45 -14.34
CA GLY A 5 -4.31 21.88 -15.50
C GLY A 5 -5.24 22.98 -16.02
N HIS A 6 -4.92 23.54 -17.17
CA HIS A 6 -5.74 24.58 -17.79
C HIS A 6 -6.86 23.85 -18.53
N TRP A 7 -8.10 24.16 -18.12
CA TRP A 7 -9.28 23.81 -18.89
C TRP A 7 -9.46 24.85 -19.98
N ASP A 8 -9.60 24.42 -21.21
CA ASP A 8 -10.16 25.25 -22.26
C ASP A 8 -11.66 24.90 -22.36
N ASP A 9 -12.49 25.76 -21.76
CA ASP A 9 -13.95 25.61 -21.75
C ASP A 9 -14.60 25.59 -23.16
N ALA A 10 -13.82 25.93 -24.21
CA ALA A 10 -14.35 25.98 -25.57
C ALA A 10 -14.33 24.65 -26.31
N ASN A 11 -13.41 23.71 -25.95
CA ASN A 11 -13.21 22.44 -26.70
C ASN A 11 -13.12 21.17 -25.82
N GLU A 12 -13.20 21.26 -24.50
CA GLU A 12 -12.97 20.13 -23.56
C GLU A 12 -11.62 19.41 -23.79
N GLU A 13 -10.60 20.10 -24.30
CA GLU A 13 -9.29 19.55 -24.60
C GLU A 13 -8.36 19.66 -23.39
N PHE A 14 -7.78 18.53 -22.97
CA PHE A 14 -6.76 18.47 -21.93
C PHE A 14 -5.38 18.49 -22.57
N TYR A 15 -4.57 19.50 -22.30
CA TYR A 15 -3.16 19.55 -22.74
C TYR A 15 -2.27 18.50 -22.07
N VAL A 16 -2.68 17.99 -20.93
CA VAL A 16 -2.02 16.89 -20.23
C VAL A 16 -3.10 15.97 -19.65
N SER A 17 -3.04 14.69 -20.02
CA SER A 17 -3.93 13.67 -19.47
C SER A 17 -3.15 12.45 -19.03
N ILE A 18 -3.71 11.70 -18.08
CA ILE A 18 -3.19 10.42 -17.62
C ILE A 18 -4.34 9.42 -17.65
N LEU A 19 -4.17 8.37 -18.45
CA LEU A 19 -5.14 7.31 -18.62
C LEU A 19 -4.54 5.96 -18.20
N ALA A 20 -5.39 5.01 -17.83
CA ALA A 20 -4.95 3.64 -17.59
C ALA A 20 -4.95 2.84 -18.88
N ASN A 21 -3.89 2.05 -19.11
CA ASN A 21 -3.87 0.99 -20.12
C ASN A 21 -4.21 -0.35 -19.44
N PRO A 22 -5.43 -0.89 -19.62
CA PRO A 22 -5.84 -2.11 -18.94
C PRO A 22 -5.07 -3.36 -19.42
N ASN A 23 -4.46 -3.31 -20.60
CA ASN A 23 -3.73 -4.45 -21.16
C ASN A 23 -2.32 -4.56 -20.58
N THR A 24 -1.66 -3.41 -20.35
CA THR A 24 -0.27 -3.37 -19.84
C THR A 24 -0.22 -3.06 -18.35
N MET A 25 -1.36 -2.68 -17.74
CA MET A 25 -1.45 -2.21 -16.34
C MET A 25 -0.57 -0.99 -16.07
N LYS A 26 -0.29 -0.21 -17.10
CA LYS A 26 0.53 1.01 -17.05
C LYS A 26 -0.31 2.26 -17.19
N ALA A 27 0.27 3.40 -16.82
CA ALA A 27 -0.29 4.71 -17.06
C ALA A 27 0.18 5.24 -18.42
N ILE A 28 -0.77 5.75 -19.21
CA ILE A 28 -0.49 6.48 -20.45
C ILE A 28 -0.52 7.96 -20.13
N LEU A 29 0.60 8.63 -20.33
CA LEU A 29 0.72 10.07 -20.22
C LEU A 29 0.60 10.68 -21.61
N THR A 30 -0.37 11.54 -21.83
CA THR A 30 -0.53 12.34 -23.06
C THR A 30 -0.15 13.77 -22.76
N ILE A 31 0.73 14.34 -23.59
CA ILE A 31 1.22 15.71 -23.47
C ILE A 31 1.06 16.38 -24.84
N GLU A 32 0.40 17.51 -24.87
CA GLU A 32 0.19 18.32 -26.08
C GLU A 32 0.84 19.70 -25.96
N ASN A 33 0.98 20.41 -27.08
CA ASN A 33 1.31 21.82 -27.15
C ASN A 33 2.55 22.27 -26.34
N ASN A 34 3.65 21.56 -26.41
CA ASN A 34 4.91 21.88 -25.72
C ASN A 34 4.84 21.96 -24.18
N TYR A 35 3.82 21.36 -23.56
CA TYR A 35 3.77 21.23 -22.11
C TYR A 35 4.78 20.20 -21.60
N GLN A 36 5.08 20.26 -20.32
CA GLN A 36 6.02 19.34 -19.67
C GLN A 36 5.45 18.84 -18.34
N VAL A 37 5.66 17.58 -18.04
CA VAL A 37 5.29 16.98 -16.77
C VAL A 37 6.54 16.66 -15.98
N HIS A 38 6.64 17.21 -14.77
CA HIS A 38 7.79 17.07 -13.89
C HIS A 38 7.54 16.02 -12.81
N PHE A 39 8.11 14.84 -12.98
CA PHE A 39 8.08 13.75 -11.99
C PHE A 39 9.37 13.63 -11.14
N ARG A 40 10.21 14.66 -11.11
CA ARG A 40 11.47 14.65 -10.34
C ARG A 40 11.27 14.66 -8.83
N SER A 41 10.21 15.32 -8.33
CA SER A 41 9.93 15.41 -6.90
C SER A 41 9.66 14.05 -6.28
N ALA A 42 10.21 13.81 -5.09
CA ALA A 42 9.93 12.59 -4.32
C ALA A 42 8.44 12.45 -3.94
N ASN A 43 7.75 13.60 -3.75
CA ASN A 43 6.34 13.67 -3.39
C ASN A 43 5.39 13.72 -4.62
N SER A 44 5.90 13.46 -5.82
CA SER A 44 5.07 13.37 -7.02
C SER A 44 4.35 12.02 -7.10
N LEU A 45 3.29 11.96 -7.89
CA LEU A 45 2.53 10.72 -8.15
C LEU A 45 3.33 9.67 -8.96
N ARG A 46 4.59 9.93 -9.28
CA ARG A 46 5.42 9.07 -10.15
C ARG A 46 5.50 7.62 -9.69
N LYS A 47 5.63 7.38 -8.38
CA LYS A 47 5.72 6.01 -7.82
C LYS A 47 4.41 5.26 -8.06
N LEU A 48 3.29 5.91 -7.75
CA LEU A 48 1.95 5.35 -7.93
C LEU A 48 1.67 5.04 -9.40
N LEU A 49 2.05 5.96 -10.30
CA LEU A 49 1.78 5.85 -11.73
C LEU A 49 2.85 5.07 -12.51
N GLY A 50 3.92 4.63 -11.87
CA GLY A 50 4.98 3.84 -12.48
C GLY A 50 6.00 4.63 -13.32
N PHE A 51 6.06 5.97 -13.18
CA PHE A 51 7.01 6.82 -13.90
C PHE A 51 8.35 6.96 -13.19
N ASN A 52 9.42 7.15 -13.96
CA ASN A 52 10.75 7.45 -13.45
C ASN A 52 10.90 8.94 -13.04
N PRO A 53 11.89 9.29 -12.19
CA PRO A 53 12.11 10.65 -11.72
C PRO A 53 12.77 11.54 -12.79
N LYS A 54 12.02 11.90 -13.84
CA LYS A 54 12.49 12.77 -14.93
C LYS A 54 11.41 13.77 -15.34
N ILE A 55 11.76 14.66 -16.28
CA ILE A 55 10.81 15.53 -16.98
C ILE A 55 10.35 14.81 -18.24
N TYR A 56 9.05 14.82 -18.46
CA TYR A 56 8.40 14.25 -19.63
C TYR A 56 7.95 15.38 -20.55
N THR A 57 8.38 15.34 -21.78
CA THR A 57 8.08 16.33 -22.83
C THR A 57 7.30 15.75 -24.01
N ALA A 58 7.07 14.46 -23.98
CA ALA A 58 6.33 13.72 -25.01
C ALA A 58 5.39 12.70 -24.36
N SER A 59 4.33 12.38 -25.07
CA SER A 59 3.37 11.35 -24.69
C SER A 59 4.04 9.98 -24.68
N GLN A 60 3.85 9.23 -23.59
CA GLN A 60 4.39 7.86 -23.47
C GLN A 60 3.69 7.06 -22.37
N GLU A 61 3.88 5.75 -22.37
CA GLU A 61 3.53 4.89 -21.24
C GLU A 61 4.55 5.00 -20.10
N SER A 62 4.08 4.72 -18.89
CA SER A 62 4.95 4.60 -17.72
C SER A 62 5.93 3.43 -17.90
N GLU A 63 7.11 3.54 -17.30
CA GLU A 63 8.14 2.49 -17.39
C GLU A 63 7.73 1.24 -16.59
N ARG A 64 6.99 1.42 -15.51
CA ARG A 64 6.51 0.34 -14.61
C ARG A 64 5.00 0.32 -14.59
N VAL A 65 4.43 -0.81 -14.15
CA VAL A 65 2.99 -0.93 -13.88
C VAL A 65 2.57 0.05 -12.77
N VAL A 66 1.30 0.44 -12.83
CA VAL A 66 0.69 1.31 -11.81
C VAL A 66 0.61 0.53 -10.50
N ASP A 67 1.10 1.14 -9.42
CA ASP A 67 1.09 0.56 -8.07
C ASP A 67 0.13 1.35 -7.17
N ILE A 68 -1.15 1.03 -7.28
CA ILE A 68 -2.20 1.65 -6.46
C ILE A 68 -2.35 0.93 -5.11
N LEU A 69 -2.06 -0.38 -5.10
CA LEU A 69 -2.18 -1.23 -3.92
C LEU A 69 -0.81 -1.45 -3.28
N SER A 70 -0.29 -0.43 -2.61
CA SER A 70 0.99 -0.53 -1.91
C SER A 70 0.99 -1.53 -0.74
N VAL A 71 -0.20 -1.88 -0.21
CA VAL A 71 -0.37 -2.87 0.86
C VAL A 71 -1.25 -4.00 0.35
N ASN A 72 -0.63 -5.14 0.03
CA ASN A 72 -1.33 -6.34 -0.42
C ASN A 72 -1.67 -7.27 0.75
N THR A 73 -0.79 -7.34 1.74
CA THR A 73 -0.93 -8.22 2.90
C THR A 73 -0.67 -7.42 4.17
N ILE A 74 -1.49 -7.64 5.17
CA ILE A 74 -1.27 -7.11 6.51
C ILE A 74 -0.82 -8.25 7.40
N LEU A 75 0.36 -8.12 7.98
CA LEU A 75 0.94 -9.03 8.96
C LEU A 75 0.68 -8.47 10.36
N VAL A 76 0.09 -9.27 11.23
CA VAL A 76 -0.13 -8.95 12.63
C VAL A 76 0.94 -9.66 13.44
N ASN A 77 1.90 -8.92 13.95
CA ASN A 77 3.00 -9.44 14.74
C ASN A 77 2.75 -9.22 16.25
N LEU A 78 3.12 -10.20 17.04
CA LEU A 78 2.98 -10.17 18.51
C LEU A 78 4.28 -10.69 19.15
N ASP A 79 4.97 -9.84 19.89
CA ASP A 79 6.32 -10.06 20.41
C ASP A 79 6.51 -11.29 21.34
N ILE A 80 5.43 -11.76 21.96
CA ILE A 80 5.45 -12.86 22.94
C ILE A 80 5.28 -14.25 22.34
N ILE A 81 5.07 -14.39 21.02
CA ILE A 81 4.85 -15.69 20.36
C ILE A 81 6.06 -16.19 19.61
N SER A 82 6.06 -17.49 19.33
CA SER A 82 7.05 -18.15 18.47
C SER A 82 6.38 -19.19 17.55
N GLY A 83 7.19 -19.82 16.67
CA GLY A 83 6.72 -20.93 15.83
C GLY A 83 5.97 -20.52 14.57
N SER A 84 5.98 -19.25 14.21
CA SER A 84 5.47 -18.75 12.94
C SER A 84 6.61 -18.45 11.97
N TYR A 85 6.34 -18.65 10.67
CA TYR A 85 7.27 -18.38 9.58
C TYR A 85 6.58 -17.60 8.47
N VAL A 86 7.25 -16.55 8.00
CA VAL A 86 6.82 -15.77 6.82
C VAL A 86 7.93 -15.83 5.79
N ASN A 87 7.63 -16.32 4.58
CA ASN A 87 8.62 -16.52 3.50
C ASN A 87 9.85 -17.34 3.95
N GLY A 88 9.66 -18.35 4.82
CA GLY A 88 10.74 -19.18 5.34
C GLY A 88 11.57 -18.56 6.47
N VAL A 89 11.29 -17.33 6.88
CA VAL A 89 11.95 -16.63 7.98
C VAL A 89 11.08 -16.72 9.24
N ALA A 90 11.68 -17.09 10.38
CA ALA A 90 10.98 -17.12 11.66
C ALA A 90 10.55 -15.71 12.07
N ARG A 91 9.26 -15.51 12.35
CA ARG A 91 8.66 -14.23 12.70
C ARG A 91 7.58 -14.39 13.78
N PRO A 92 7.38 -13.38 14.61
CA PRO A 92 6.32 -13.40 15.61
C PRO A 92 4.94 -13.04 15.00
N THR A 93 4.62 -13.54 13.79
CA THR A 93 3.37 -13.25 13.10
C THR A 93 2.27 -14.17 13.57
N ILE A 94 1.25 -13.64 14.23
CA ILE A 94 0.11 -14.40 14.72
C ILE A 94 -0.97 -14.59 13.66
N TYR A 95 -1.11 -13.62 12.77
CA TYR A 95 -2.13 -13.62 11.71
C TYR A 95 -1.69 -12.81 10.51
N SER A 96 -2.16 -13.18 9.33
CA SER A 96 -2.01 -12.41 8.10
C SER A 96 -3.30 -12.42 7.30
N PHE A 97 -3.60 -11.30 6.65
CA PHE A 97 -4.78 -11.19 5.80
C PHE A 97 -4.59 -10.19 4.68
N PHE A 98 -5.45 -10.29 3.67
CA PHE A 98 -5.50 -9.37 2.54
C PHE A 98 -6.59 -8.34 2.79
N PRO A 99 -6.32 -7.02 2.71
CA PRO A 99 -7.37 -6.01 2.77
C PRO A 99 -8.36 -6.22 1.62
N ASN A 100 -9.62 -6.50 1.94
CA ASN A 100 -10.67 -6.79 0.95
C ASN A 100 -11.66 -5.62 0.79
N VAL A 101 -11.27 -4.43 1.22
CA VAL A 101 -12.09 -3.22 1.15
C VAL A 101 -11.34 -2.11 0.42
N SER A 102 -12.08 -1.19 -0.18
CA SER A 102 -11.49 -0.02 -0.84
C SER A 102 -10.75 0.87 0.16
N PRO A 103 -9.71 1.59 -0.28
CA PRO A 103 -8.99 2.55 0.57
C PRO A 103 -9.94 3.52 1.27
N GLY A 104 -9.70 3.78 2.56
CA GLY A 104 -10.54 4.65 3.39
C GLY A 104 -11.75 3.97 4.04
N HIS A 105 -11.99 2.68 3.78
CA HIS A 105 -13.04 1.93 4.44
C HIS A 105 -12.51 1.15 5.63
N LYS A 106 -13.40 0.91 6.61
CA LYS A 106 -13.07 0.10 7.79
C LYS A 106 -12.85 -1.35 7.39
N ILE A 107 -11.71 -1.91 7.78
CA ILE A 107 -11.42 -3.33 7.65
C ILE A 107 -11.97 -4.04 8.87
N VAL A 108 -12.78 -5.08 8.65
CA VAL A 108 -13.25 -5.99 9.70
C VAL A 108 -12.84 -7.39 9.27
N GLU A 109 -11.89 -7.97 9.99
CA GLU A 109 -11.34 -9.29 9.69
C GLU A 109 -11.68 -10.27 10.81
N THR A 110 -12.15 -11.45 10.45
CA THR A 110 -12.44 -12.54 11.38
C THR A 110 -11.83 -13.82 10.85
N PRO A 111 -10.83 -14.40 11.53
CA PRO A 111 -10.24 -15.67 11.12
C PRO A 111 -11.28 -16.77 11.03
N LYS A 112 -11.34 -17.49 9.91
CA LYS A 112 -12.20 -18.67 9.75
C LYS A 112 -11.76 -19.84 10.63
N THR A 113 -10.45 -19.93 10.87
CA THR A 113 -9.83 -20.96 11.71
C THR A 113 -8.90 -20.30 12.71
N VAL A 114 -9.07 -20.61 13.97
CA VAL A 114 -8.18 -20.13 15.03
C VAL A 114 -6.94 -21.02 15.09
N ILE A 115 -5.78 -20.43 14.90
CA ILE A 115 -4.48 -21.08 15.04
C ILE A 115 -3.88 -20.67 16.39
N TYR A 116 -3.40 -21.62 17.18
CA TYR A 116 -2.73 -21.36 18.45
C TYR A 116 -1.23 -21.49 18.27
N LEU A 117 -0.50 -20.45 18.62
CA LEU A 117 0.95 -20.40 18.62
C LEU A 117 1.47 -20.40 20.06
N PRO A 118 2.63 -21.01 20.31
CA PRO A 118 3.21 -21.04 21.64
C PRO A 118 3.64 -19.65 22.10
N ILE A 119 3.33 -19.34 23.35
CA ILE A 119 3.81 -18.14 24.04
C ILE A 119 5.17 -18.48 24.65
N THR A 120 6.14 -17.58 24.47
CA THR A 120 7.51 -17.76 24.96
C THR A 120 7.72 -17.40 26.43
N LEU A 121 6.73 -16.74 27.02
CA LEU A 121 6.79 -16.20 28.38
C LEU A 121 5.90 -16.98 29.33
N HIS A 122 6.36 -17.22 30.57
CA HIS A 122 5.56 -17.81 31.64
C HIS A 122 4.62 -16.80 32.30
N VAL A 123 4.99 -15.53 32.31
CA VAL A 123 4.21 -14.42 32.85
C VAL A 123 4.19 -13.30 31.84
N ILE A 124 3.02 -12.80 31.49
CA ILE A 124 2.84 -11.73 30.54
C ILE A 124 2.62 -10.43 31.32
N HIS A 125 3.58 -9.51 31.27
CA HIS A 125 3.45 -8.17 31.84
C HIS A 125 3.01 -7.14 30.82
N SER A 126 3.43 -7.32 29.55
CA SER A 126 3.10 -6.46 28.43
C SER A 126 3.10 -7.25 27.13
N MET A 127 2.42 -6.75 26.13
CA MET A 127 2.41 -7.29 24.76
C MET A 127 2.57 -6.14 23.78
N GLN A 128 3.46 -6.29 22.82
CA GLN A 128 3.62 -5.34 21.75
C GLN A 128 3.06 -5.93 20.45
N ILE A 129 2.12 -5.18 19.84
CA ILE A 129 1.54 -5.52 18.55
C ILE A 129 2.12 -4.59 17.51
N THR A 130 2.56 -5.15 16.38
CA THR A 130 3.02 -4.40 15.22
C THR A 130 2.24 -4.87 14.00
N LEU A 131 1.74 -3.92 13.21
CA LEU A 131 1.15 -4.19 11.90
C LEU A 131 2.17 -3.82 10.82
N GLU A 132 2.43 -4.76 9.92
CA GLU A 132 3.40 -4.59 8.83
C GLU A 132 2.75 -4.99 7.49
N ASP A 133 3.29 -4.45 6.41
CA ASP A 133 2.95 -4.87 5.05
C ASP A 133 3.77 -6.10 4.63
N GLN A 134 3.60 -6.56 3.39
CA GLN A 134 4.35 -7.67 2.80
C GLN A 134 5.86 -7.42 2.69
N ASP A 135 6.30 -6.16 2.71
CA ASP A 135 7.69 -5.72 2.62
C ASP A 135 8.28 -5.35 3.99
N GLU A 136 7.58 -5.73 5.08
CA GLU A 136 8.02 -5.52 6.46
C GLU A 136 8.01 -4.04 6.91
N ASN A 137 7.36 -3.17 6.15
CA ASN A 137 7.20 -1.78 6.56
C ASN A 137 6.03 -1.66 7.54
N ARG A 138 6.23 -0.91 8.60
CA ARG A 138 5.15 -0.62 9.56
C ARG A 138 4.02 0.14 8.88
N LEU A 139 2.79 -0.30 9.12
CA LEU A 139 1.61 0.36 8.60
C LEU A 139 1.38 1.70 9.30
N ASN A 140 1.21 2.75 8.52
CA ASN A 140 0.77 4.04 9.02
C ASN A 140 -0.77 4.08 9.08
N LEU A 141 -1.31 3.92 10.25
CA LEU A 141 -2.76 3.92 10.50
C LEU A 141 -3.37 5.33 10.57
N ARG A 142 -2.60 6.38 10.30
CA ARG A 142 -3.08 7.78 10.28
C ARG A 142 -3.89 8.19 11.51
N ARG A 143 -3.51 7.68 12.69
CA ARG A 143 -4.19 7.84 14.00
C ARG A 143 -5.54 7.13 14.10
N GLU A 144 -5.86 6.21 13.20
CA GLU A 144 -7.05 5.38 13.32
C GLU A 144 -6.91 4.39 14.48
N ASN A 145 -8.01 4.14 15.17
CA ASN A 145 -8.07 3.18 16.26
C ASN A 145 -8.19 1.77 15.71
N ILE A 146 -7.40 0.85 16.29
CA ILE A 146 -7.51 -0.58 16.01
C ILE A 146 -8.02 -1.32 17.25
N THR A 147 -8.78 -2.37 17.01
CA THR A 147 -9.20 -3.31 18.06
C THR A 147 -8.79 -4.71 17.64
N ILE A 148 -8.00 -5.37 18.47
CA ILE A 148 -7.58 -6.75 18.24
C ILE A 148 -8.03 -7.58 19.46
N ARG A 149 -8.65 -8.74 19.20
CA ARG A 149 -9.08 -9.67 20.24
C ARG A 149 -8.19 -10.90 20.21
N PHE A 150 -7.55 -11.21 21.32
CA PHE A 150 -6.77 -12.42 21.50
C PHE A 150 -7.54 -13.44 22.33
N HIS A 151 -7.30 -14.71 22.03
CA HIS A 151 -7.73 -15.84 22.85
C HIS A 151 -6.49 -16.60 23.30
N ILE A 152 -6.27 -16.68 24.61
CA ILE A 152 -5.16 -17.39 25.25
C ILE A 152 -5.74 -18.60 25.97
N ARG A 153 -5.11 -19.75 25.82
CA ARG A 153 -5.47 -20.98 26.52
C ARG A 153 -4.22 -21.71 27.06
N GLU A 154 -4.38 -22.39 28.13
CA GLU A 154 -3.41 -23.39 28.58
C GLU A 154 -3.40 -24.60 27.63
N LYS A 155 -2.25 -25.28 27.55
CA LYS A 155 -2.06 -26.44 26.71
C LYS A 155 -2.55 -27.71 27.40
#